data_50e3db7e8415bdfd0cdb1b8fad92f618
#
_entry.id   50e3db7e8415bdfd0cdb1b8fad92f618
#
_cell.length_a   1.000
_cell.length_b   1.000
_cell.length_c   1.000
_cell.angle_alpha   90.00
_cell.angle_beta   90.00
_cell.angle_gamma   90.00
#
_symmetry.space_group_name_H-M   'P 1'
#
loop_
_entity.id
_entity.type
_entity.pdbx_description
1 polymer ?
#
loop_
_entity_poly.entity_id
_entity_poly.type
_entity_poly.pdbx_seq_one_letter_code
_entity_poly.pdbx_strand_id
1 'polypeptide(L)'
;KNKNIDYLMTKSHYLQDPFLNALRKEKIQVSIYLVNGIKLQGFVDSFDQYVVLLKNNITQMVYKHAISTIVPSKNFSEQINFNITED
;
A
#
# COMPACT_ATOMS: atom_id res chain seq x y z
N LYS A 1 16.93 11.34 -18.89
CA LYS A 1 15.88 10.68 -18.22
C LYS A 1 15.25 11.56 -17.17
N ASN A 2 13.98 11.49 -17.06
CA ASN A 2 13.25 12.40 -16.22
C ASN A 2 13.06 11.80 -14.83
N LYS A 3 13.63 12.45 -13.83
CA LYS A 3 13.56 11.93 -12.47
C LYS A 3 12.15 11.97 -11.92
N ASN A 4 11.35 12.93 -12.31
CA ASN A 4 9.98 13.00 -11.83
C ASN A 4 9.19 11.80 -12.30
N ILE A 5 9.41 11.38 -13.52
CA ILE A 5 8.73 10.22 -14.04
C ILE A 5 9.18 8.98 -13.29
N ASP A 6 10.47 8.85 -13.02
CA ASP A 6 10.96 7.71 -12.27
C ASP A 6 10.35 7.65 -10.88
N TYR A 7 10.24 8.81 -10.23
CA TYR A 7 9.64 8.84 -8.90
C TYR A 7 8.18 8.41 -8.95
N LEU A 8 7.44 8.92 -9.91
CA LEU A 8 6.03 8.59 -10.02
C LEU A 8 5.84 7.11 -10.34
N MET A 9 6.68 6.56 -11.17
CA MET A 9 6.58 5.15 -11.50
C MET A 9 6.93 4.29 -10.29
N THR A 10 7.89 4.69 -9.50
CA THR A 10 8.24 3.96 -8.30
C THR A 10 7.07 3.96 -7.32
N LYS A 11 6.44 5.10 -7.15
CA LYS A 11 5.30 5.17 -6.26
C LYS A 11 4.16 4.30 -6.77
N SER A 12 3.91 4.34 -8.06
CA SER A 12 2.88 3.50 -8.65
C SER A 12 3.18 2.02 -8.44
N HIS A 13 4.45 1.66 -8.55
CA HIS A 13 4.84 0.28 -8.36
C HIS A 13 4.47 -0.20 -6.95
N TYR A 14 4.74 0.59 -5.93
CA TYR A 14 4.40 0.20 -4.58
C TYR A 14 2.90 0.11 -4.37
N LEU A 15 2.13 0.87 -5.12
CA LEU A 15 0.69 0.87 -4.98
C LEU A 15 0.02 -0.10 -5.95
N GLN A 16 0.81 -0.92 -6.63
CA GLN A 16 0.24 -1.87 -7.56
C GLN A 16 0.33 -3.28 -7.03
N ASP A 17 0.08 -4.20 -7.91
CA ASP A 17 -0.28 -5.55 -7.57
C ASP A 17 0.68 -6.30 -6.67
N PRO A 18 1.98 -6.33 -6.91
CA PRO A 18 2.80 -7.23 -6.10
C PRO A 18 2.77 -6.86 -4.63
N PHE A 19 2.88 -5.57 -4.33
CA PHE A 19 2.93 -5.11 -2.94
C PHE A 19 1.59 -5.30 -2.27
N LEU A 20 0.53 -4.79 -2.90
CA LEU A 20 -0.80 -4.87 -2.32
C LEU A 20 -1.27 -6.31 -2.25
N ASN A 21 -0.91 -7.12 -3.23
CA ASN A 21 -1.32 -8.51 -3.24
C ASN A 21 -0.64 -9.27 -2.10
N ALA A 22 0.62 -8.98 -1.83
CA ALA A 22 1.30 -9.60 -0.71
C ALA A 22 0.64 -9.23 0.60
N LEU A 23 0.29 -7.96 0.77
CA LEU A 23 -0.39 -7.52 1.98
C LEU A 23 -1.73 -8.22 2.13
N ARG A 24 -2.45 -8.39 1.05
CA ARG A 24 -3.75 -9.04 1.08
C ARG A 24 -3.62 -10.52 1.40
N LYS A 25 -2.71 -11.20 0.72
CA LYS A 25 -2.56 -12.64 0.90
C LYS A 25 -2.10 -13.00 2.30
N GLU A 26 -1.18 -12.24 2.83
CA GLU A 26 -0.62 -12.54 4.13
C GLU A 26 -1.43 -11.94 5.27
N LYS A 27 -2.49 -11.21 4.94
CA LYS A 27 -3.35 -10.57 5.93
C LYS A 27 -2.55 -9.71 6.88
N ILE A 28 -1.74 -8.86 6.28
CA ILE A 28 -0.85 -7.96 7.03
C ILE A 28 -1.63 -6.70 7.36
N GLN A 29 -1.65 -6.34 8.62
CA GLN A 29 -2.27 -5.09 9.00
C GLN A 29 -1.42 -3.92 8.56
N VAL A 30 -2.05 -2.89 8.05
CA VAL A 30 -1.31 -1.73 7.54
C VAL A 30 -1.91 -0.46 8.10
N SER A 31 -1.07 0.57 8.11
CA SER A 31 -1.52 1.94 8.35
C SER A 31 -1.38 2.66 7.02
N ILE A 32 -2.46 3.28 6.59
CA ILE A 32 -2.46 4.05 5.36
C ILE A 32 -2.59 5.51 5.73
N TYR A 33 -1.61 6.30 5.32
CA TYR A 33 -1.63 7.74 5.56
C TYR A 33 -2.07 8.43 4.30
N LEU A 34 -3.05 9.28 4.44
CA LEU A 34 -3.59 10.03 3.30
C LEU A 34 -2.87 11.35 3.17
N VAL A 35 -2.97 11.94 1.99
CA VAL A 35 -2.27 13.20 1.73
C VAL A 35 -2.76 14.34 2.61
N ASN A 36 -3.96 14.22 3.17
CA ASN A 36 -4.47 15.24 4.08
C ASN A 36 -4.10 14.96 5.54
N GLY A 37 -3.29 13.93 5.78
CA GLY A 37 -2.82 13.65 7.13
C GLY A 37 -3.63 12.62 7.90
N ILE A 38 -4.72 12.19 7.36
CA ILE A 38 -5.56 11.19 8.05
C ILE A 38 -4.87 9.83 7.97
N LYS A 39 -4.93 9.09 9.07
CA LYS A 39 -4.37 7.75 9.16
C LYS A 39 -5.49 6.75 9.25
N LEU A 40 -5.44 5.74 8.40
CA LEU A 40 -6.40 4.64 8.41
C LEU A 40 -5.65 3.36 8.69
N GLN A 41 -6.31 2.43 9.38
CA GLN A 41 -5.67 1.15 9.69
C GLN A 41 -6.60 0.02 9.34
N GLY A 42 -6.02 -1.11 8.96
CA GLY A 42 -6.80 -2.29 8.66
C GLY A 42 -6.02 -3.21 7.74
N PHE A 43 -6.75 -4.11 7.11
CA PHE A 43 -6.18 -5.08 6.19
C PHE A 43 -6.63 -4.75 4.78
N VAL A 44 -5.76 -5.01 3.82
CA VAL A 44 -6.14 -4.86 2.42
C VAL A 44 -7.07 -6.01 2.08
N ASP A 45 -8.31 -5.68 1.82
CA ASP A 45 -9.31 -6.69 1.48
C ASP A 45 -9.26 -7.00 0.00
N SER A 46 -9.23 -5.97 -0.81
CA SER A 46 -9.09 -6.11 -2.24
C SER A 46 -8.65 -4.78 -2.80
N PHE A 47 -8.34 -4.74 -4.08
CA PHE A 47 -7.92 -3.51 -4.70
C PHE A 47 -8.03 -3.64 -6.20
N ASP A 48 -8.03 -2.50 -6.87
CA ASP A 48 -7.90 -2.48 -8.31
C ASP A 48 -6.93 -1.35 -8.67
N GLN A 49 -6.97 -0.91 -9.90
CA GLN A 49 -5.98 0.08 -10.33
C GLN A 49 -6.23 1.47 -9.74
N TYR A 50 -7.39 1.70 -9.18
CA TYR A 50 -7.73 3.03 -8.66
C TYR A 50 -7.95 3.07 -7.17
N VAL A 51 -8.40 1.98 -6.58
CA VAL A 51 -8.80 2.01 -5.18
C VAL A 51 -8.25 0.81 -4.43
N VAL A 52 -8.18 0.97 -3.12
CA VAL A 52 -7.86 -0.10 -2.18
C VAL A 52 -9.04 -0.19 -1.23
N LEU A 53 -9.55 -1.38 -1.02
CA LEU A 53 -10.57 -1.61 0.00
C LEU A 53 -9.86 -2.03 1.27
N LEU A 54 -9.97 -1.20 2.27
CA LEU A 54 -9.32 -1.41 3.55
C LEU A 54 -10.38 -1.86 4.54
N LYS A 55 -10.14 -3.00 5.16
CA LYS A 55 -11.12 -3.59 6.06
C LYS A 55 -10.62 -3.57 7.48
N ASN A 56 -11.48 -3.11 8.35
CA ASN A 56 -11.25 -3.15 9.78
C ASN A 56 -12.59 -3.56 10.37
N ASN A 57 -13.21 -2.70 11.20
CA ASN A 57 -14.58 -2.94 11.62
C ASN A 57 -15.54 -2.71 10.47
N ILE A 58 -15.15 -1.83 9.58
CA ILE A 58 -15.93 -1.54 8.38
C ILE A 58 -15.00 -1.68 7.19
N THR A 59 -15.57 -1.68 6.00
CA THR A 59 -14.78 -1.67 4.79
C THR A 59 -14.80 -0.27 4.22
N GLN A 60 -13.64 0.28 3.97
CA GLN A 60 -13.49 1.62 3.45
C GLN A 60 -12.83 1.57 2.10
N MET A 61 -13.31 2.39 1.19
CA MET A 61 -12.70 2.53 -0.12
C MET A 61 -11.74 3.69 -0.08
N VAL A 62 -10.50 3.44 -0.42
CA VAL A 62 -9.46 4.45 -0.36
C VAL A 62 -8.90 4.62 -1.76
N TYR A 63 -9.00 5.83 -2.30
CA TYR A 63 -8.44 6.08 -3.62
C TYR A 63 -6.93 6.13 -3.53
N LYS A 64 -6.28 5.44 -4.45
CA LYS A 64 -4.82 5.40 -4.45
C LYS A 64 -4.21 6.79 -4.58
N HIS A 65 -4.88 7.68 -5.30
CA HIS A 65 -4.39 9.06 -5.44
C HIS A 65 -4.34 9.81 -4.11
N ALA A 66 -5.14 9.40 -3.16
CA ALA A 66 -5.17 10.06 -1.87
C ALA A 66 -4.16 9.48 -0.89
N ILE A 67 -3.48 8.41 -1.26
CA ILE A 67 -2.57 7.74 -0.36
C ILE A 67 -1.20 8.39 -0.43
N SER A 68 -0.68 8.75 0.72
CA SER A 68 0.68 9.26 0.82
C SER A 68 1.66 8.13 1.12
N THR A 69 1.28 7.25 2.04
CA THR A 69 2.18 6.21 2.49
C THR A 69 1.39 5.03 3.04
N ILE A 70 1.90 3.84 2.82
CA ILE A 70 1.37 2.63 3.42
C ILE A 70 2.47 2.01 4.26
N VAL A 71 2.17 1.81 5.54
CA VAL A 71 3.15 1.27 6.47
C VAL A 71 2.64 -0.09 6.95
N PRO A 72 3.22 -1.18 6.49
CA PRO A 72 2.82 -2.50 6.96
C PRO A 72 3.25 -2.70 8.40
N SER A 73 2.63 -3.66 9.05
CA SER A 73 3.04 -4.00 10.39
C SER A 73 4.49 -4.48 10.36
N LYS A 74 5.11 -4.47 11.50
CA LYS A 74 6.54 -4.71 11.55
C LYS A 74 6.95 -6.11 11.14
N ASN A 75 6.01 -7.04 11.08
CA ASN A 75 6.36 -8.39 10.69
C ASN A 75 6.37 -8.62 9.20
N PHE A 76 6.01 -7.60 8.43
CA PHE A 76 5.81 -7.79 7.01
C PHE A 76 7.08 -8.26 6.31
N SER A 77 8.17 -7.57 6.51
CA SER A 77 9.38 -7.91 5.78
C SER A 77 9.93 -9.27 6.20
N GLU A 78 9.68 -9.68 7.43
CA GLU A 78 10.11 -10.98 7.87
C GLU A 78 9.32 -12.10 7.20
N GLN A 79 8.02 -11.91 7.08
CA GLN A 79 7.17 -12.92 6.50
C GLN A 79 7.32 -13.03 5.00
N ILE A 80 7.42 -11.90 4.34
CA ILE A 80 7.38 -11.85 2.89
C ILE A 80 8.76 -11.94 2.29
N ASN A 81 9.76 -11.52 3.02
CA ASN A 81 11.10 -11.44 2.47
C ASN A 81 11.08 -10.62 1.19
N PHE A 82 10.37 -9.54 1.23
CA PHE A 82 10.13 -8.72 0.06
C PHE A 82 11.32 -7.82 -0.14
N ASN A 83 11.90 -7.86 -1.32
CA ASN A 83 13.16 -7.20 -1.52
C ASN A 83 13.01 -5.96 -2.32
N ILE A 84 12.38 -4.97 -1.78
CA ILE A 84 12.14 -3.76 -2.49
C ILE A 84 13.25 -2.78 -2.39
N THR A 85 14.19 -3.08 -1.59
CA THR A 85 15.25 -2.14 -1.38
C THR A 85 16.21 -2.10 -2.49
N GLU A 86 16.13 -2.92 -3.33
CA GLU A 86 17.07 -2.97 -4.25
C GLU A 86 17.13 -1.98 -5.04
N ASP A 87 17.52 -1.41 -5.11
CA ASP A 87 17.51 -0.34 -5.66
C ASP A 87 17.66 -0.11 -6.24
#